data_46e445938824ab68c62520d614097fd8
#
_entry.id   46e445938824ab68c62520d614097fd8
#
_cell.length_a   1.000
_cell.length_b   1.000
_cell.length_c   1.000
_cell.angle_alpha   90.00
_cell.angle_beta   90.00
_cell.angle_gamma   90.00
#
_symmetry.space_group_name_H-M   'P 1'
#
loop_
_entity.id
_entity.type
_entity.pdbx_description
1 polymer ?
#
loop_
_entity_poly.entity_id
_entity_poly.type
_entity_poly.pdbx_seq_one_letter_code
_entity_poly.pdbx_strand_id
1 'polypeptide(L)'
;MKVLGITGGVGSGKSEVLDYLESRYGAYVCQMDEVAKRLEKRGEICFRKIVDRFGEAVVGTDGELDRKKLGEIVFSDEGKRKILNEIVHPPVLDYVKKDIEKRKKEGRKLYVLESALLAEAGQELCDKIWYIYTEENVRRIRLERSRAVSYTHLRAHETPEHL
;
A
#
# COMPACT_ATOMS: atom_id res chain seq x y z
N MET A 1 -20.96 0.59 -10.57
CA MET A 1 -19.48 0.66 -10.62
C MET A 1 -18.94 -0.67 -10.12
N LYS A 2 -17.93 -1.22 -10.79
CA LYS A 2 -17.20 -2.41 -10.31
C LYS A 2 -15.94 -2.00 -9.58
N VAL A 3 -15.58 -2.74 -8.55
CA VAL A 3 -14.34 -2.56 -7.79
C VAL A 3 -13.41 -3.75 -8.05
N LEU A 4 -12.29 -3.48 -8.69
CA LEU A 4 -11.26 -4.47 -9.00
C LEU A 4 -10.06 -4.28 -8.08
N GLY A 5 -9.76 -5.29 -7.27
CA GLY A 5 -8.55 -5.34 -6.48
C GLY A 5 -7.37 -5.80 -7.33
N ILE A 6 -6.23 -5.13 -7.20
CA ILE A 6 -4.95 -5.54 -7.83
C ILE A 6 -3.90 -5.69 -6.74
N THR A 7 -3.27 -6.86 -6.70
CA THR A 7 -2.19 -7.17 -5.78
C THR A 7 -1.05 -7.90 -6.51
N GLY A 8 0.06 -8.07 -5.87
CA GLY A 8 1.26 -8.73 -6.39
C GLY A 8 2.54 -8.11 -5.83
N GLY A 9 3.64 -8.86 -5.88
CA GLY A 9 4.92 -8.44 -5.33
C GLY A 9 5.55 -7.23 -6.04
N VAL A 10 6.56 -6.66 -5.41
CA VAL A 10 7.36 -5.57 -6.00
C VAL A 10 8.03 -6.04 -7.29
N GLY A 11 7.97 -5.24 -8.34
CA GLY A 11 8.54 -5.59 -9.66
C GLY A 11 7.68 -6.55 -10.49
N SER A 12 6.46 -6.89 -10.05
CA SER A 12 5.56 -7.78 -10.80
C SER A 12 4.93 -7.13 -12.04
N GLY A 13 5.02 -5.81 -12.21
CA GLY A 13 4.42 -5.09 -13.35
C GLY A 13 3.04 -4.50 -13.04
N LYS A 14 2.68 -4.34 -11.78
CA LYS A 14 1.39 -3.73 -11.39
C LYS A 14 1.18 -2.35 -12.02
N SER A 15 2.22 -1.51 -12.02
CA SER A 15 2.11 -0.14 -12.54
C SER A 15 1.65 -0.11 -13.99
N GLU A 16 2.20 -0.97 -14.86
CA GLU A 16 1.78 -1.05 -16.27
C GLU A 16 0.32 -1.49 -16.42
N VAL A 17 -0.14 -2.40 -15.54
CA VAL A 17 -1.55 -2.83 -15.52
C VAL A 17 -2.46 -1.70 -15.05
N LEU A 18 -2.06 -0.94 -14.05
CA LEU A 18 -2.82 0.22 -13.56
C LEU A 18 -2.94 1.30 -14.64
N ASP A 19 -1.82 1.67 -15.28
CA ASP A 19 -1.79 2.66 -16.36
C ASP A 19 -2.66 2.23 -17.56
N TYR A 20 -2.64 0.95 -17.89
CA TYR A 20 -3.49 0.39 -18.95
C TYR A 20 -4.99 0.49 -18.60
N LEU A 21 -5.36 0.12 -17.37
CA LEU A 21 -6.76 0.19 -16.93
C LEU A 21 -7.27 1.64 -16.87
N GLU A 22 -6.44 2.56 -16.43
CA GLU A 22 -6.77 3.99 -16.39
C GLU A 22 -6.94 4.56 -17.79
N SER A 23 -5.93 4.37 -18.66
CA SER A 23 -5.92 4.95 -20.01
C SER A 23 -6.95 4.32 -20.94
N ARG A 24 -7.14 3.00 -20.86
CA ARG A 24 -7.99 2.26 -21.81
C ARG A 24 -9.44 2.17 -21.38
N TYR A 25 -9.69 2.07 -20.08
CA TYR A 25 -11.04 1.85 -19.52
C TYR A 25 -11.55 3.00 -18.68
N GLY A 26 -10.79 4.09 -18.54
CA GLY A 26 -11.16 5.22 -17.70
C GLY A 26 -11.32 4.82 -16.22
N ALA A 27 -10.59 3.80 -15.77
CA ALA A 27 -10.62 3.37 -14.40
C ALA A 27 -10.13 4.48 -13.46
N TYR A 28 -10.74 4.58 -12.31
CA TYR A 28 -10.16 5.38 -11.22
C TYR A 28 -9.26 4.47 -10.39
N VAL A 29 -8.00 4.82 -10.29
CA VAL A 29 -6.98 4.04 -9.57
C VAL A 29 -6.73 4.62 -8.19
N CYS A 30 -6.90 3.80 -7.17
CA CYS A 30 -6.59 4.11 -5.77
C CYS A 30 -5.49 3.16 -5.27
N GLN A 31 -4.33 3.71 -4.96
CA GLN A 31 -3.24 2.97 -4.34
C GLN A 31 -3.30 3.15 -2.83
N MET A 32 -3.54 2.05 -2.08
CA MET A 32 -3.71 2.11 -0.62
C MET A 32 -2.46 2.62 0.09
N ASP A 33 -1.27 2.32 -0.42
CA ASP A 33 -0.01 2.83 0.14
C ASP A 33 0.09 4.35 0.06
N GLU A 34 -0.40 4.97 -1.02
CA GLU A 34 -0.43 6.43 -1.15
C GLU A 34 -1.47 7.05 -0.22
N VAL A 35 -2.60 6.38 -0.01
CA VAL A 35 -3.60 6.79 0.99
C VAL A 35 -2.98 6.74 2.39
N ALA A 36 -2.31 5.64 2.76
CA ALA A 36 -1.63 5.51 4.04
C ALA A 36 -0.60 6.63 4.25
N LYS A 37 0.29 6.86 3.28
CA LYS A 37 1.29 7.94 3.33
C LYS A 37 0.67 9.32 3.56
N ARG A 38 -0.49 9.59 2.97
CA ARG A 38 -1.20 10.85 3.16
C ARG A 38 -1.77 10.97 4.58
N LEU A 39 -2.42 9.90 5.08
CA LEU A 39 -2.99 9.88 6.43
C LEU A 39 -1.92 9.85 7.54
N GLU A 40 -0.68 9.55 7.21
CA GLU A 40 0.49 9.59 8.08
C GLU A 40 1.20 10.94 8.10
N LYS A 41 0.78 11.93 7.28
CA LYS A 41 1.34 13.27 7.32
C LYS A 41 0.98 13.97 8.63
N ARG A 42 1.84 14.92 9.03
CA ARG A 42 1.64 15.72 10.23
C ARG A 42 0.23 16.31 10.31
N GLY A 43 -0.43 16.12 11.45
CA GLY A 43 -1.78 16.59 11.70
C GLY A 43 -2.89 15.62 11.28
N GLU A 44 -2.58 14.61 10.49
CA GLU A 44 -3.52 13.58 10.06
C GLU A 44 -3.74 12.51 11.15
N ILE A 45 -4.80 11.70 10.97
CA ILE A 45 -5.24 10.75 12.00
C ILE A 45 -4.20 9.67 12.32
N CYS A 46 -3.54 9.11 11.29
CA CYS A 46 -2.54 8.08 11.51
C CYS A 46 -1.29 8.65 12.17
N PHE A 47 -0.83 9.86 11.77
CA PHE A 47 0.29 10.54 12.40
C PHE A 47 0.09 10.64 13.92
N ARG A 48 -1.03 11.19 14.35
CA ARG A 48 -1.33 11.37 15.78
C ARG A 48 -1.31 10.05 16.54
N LYS A 49 -2.00 9.03 16.02
CA LYS A 49 -2.06 7.71 16.66
C LYS A 49 -0.71 6.99 16.69
N ILE A 50 0.13 7.15 15.67
CA ILE A 50 1.47 6.58 15.62
C ILE A 50 2.36 7.25 16.66
N VAL A 51 2.35 8.59 16.75
CA VAL A 51 3.14 9.33 17.73
C VAL A 51 2.67 9.01 19.15
N ASP A 52 1.37 8.95 19.40
CA ASP A 52 0.81 8.57 20.70
C ASP A 52 1.27 7.17 21.14
N ARG A 53 1.42 6.24 20.20
CA ARG A 53 1.77 4.85 20.50
C ARG A 53 3.26 4.58 20.55
N PHE A 54 4.05 5.19 19.65
CA PHE A 54 5.49 4.94 19.51
C PHE A 54 6.37 6.06 20.09
N GLY A 55 5.77 7.18 20.47
CA GLY A 55 6.45 8.33 21.07
C GLY A 55 7.04 9.30 20.05
N GLU A 56 7.55 10.42 20.54
CA GLU A 56 8.15 11.48 19.71
C GLU A 56 9.44 11.04 18.98
N ALA A 57 10.06 9.95 19.40
CA ALA A 57 11.26 9.43 18.75
C ALA A 57 11.04 9.04 17.27
N VAL A 58 9.78 8.78 16.86
CA VAL A 58 9.44 8.47 15.47
C VAL A 58 9.18 9.73 14.62
N VAL A 59 9.27 10.92 15.21
CA VAL A 59 9.13 12.19 14.50
C VAL A 59 10.51 12.70 14.10
N GLY A 60 10.65 13.09 12.84
CA GLY A 60 11.87 13.68 12.30
C GLY A 60 12.03 15.16 12.67
N THR A 61 13.17 15.72 12.32
CA THR A 61 13.48 17.15 12.54
C THR A 61 12.60 18.09 11.72
N ASP A 62 12.00 17.60 10.65
CA ASP A 62 11.03 18.30 9.81
C ASP A 62 9.60 18.29 10.38
N GLY A 63 9.39 17.57 11.49
CA GLY A 63 8.09 17.41 12.14
C GLY A 63 7.17 16.37 11.51
N GLU A 64 7.64 15.66 10.48
CA GLU A 64 6.95 14.52 9.85
C GLU A 64 7.40 13.19 10.47
N LEU A 65 6.70 12.09 10.17
CA LEU A 65 7.16 10.77 10.59
C LEU A 65 8.50 10.41 9.93
N ASP A 66 9.49 10.09 10.76
CA ASP A 66 10.73 9.49 10.30
C ASP A 66 10.49 8.02 9.93
N ARG A 67 10.21 7.79 8.64
CA ARG A 67 9.87 6.45 8.13
C ARG A 67 11.00 5.44 8.31
N LYS A 68 12.24 5.89 8.35
CA LYS A 68 13.39 5.03 8.59
C LYS A 68 13.38 4.52 10.03
N LYS A 69 13.27 5.42 11.00
CA LYS A 69 13.18 5.05 12.43
C LYS A 69 11.98 4.18 12.72
N LEU A 70 10.80 4.55 12.20
CA LEU A 70 9.58 3.75 12.36
C LEU A 70 9.75 2.37 11.73
N GLY A 71 10.33 2.30 10.53
CA GLY A 71 10.65 1.04 9.85
C GLY A 71 11.59 0.16 10.66
N GLU A 72 12.67 0.70 11.23
CA GLU A 72 13.60 -0.02 12.09
C GLU A 72 12.91 -0.61 13.33
N ILE A 73 11.99 0.14 13.94
CA ILE A 73 11.22 -0.30 15.12
C ILE A 73 10.30 -1.48 14.77
N VAL A 74 9.58 -1.40 13.65
CA VAL A 74 8.60 -2.44 13.28
C VAL A 74 9.21 -3.62 12.55
N PHE A 75 10.37 -3.44 11.90
CA PHE A 75 11.09 -4.53 11.24
C PHE A 75 11.67 -5.53 12.24
N SER A 76 12.16 -5.04 13.38
CA SER A 76 12.76 -5.86 14.43
C SER A 76 11.76 -6.49 15.40
N ASP A 77 10.48 -6.11 15.34
CA ASP A 77 9.45 -6.51 16.31
C ASP A 77 8.10 -6.71 15.62
N GLU A 78 7.71 -7.97 15.45
CA GLU A 78 6.44 -8.34 14.80
C GLU A 78 5.21 -7.82 15.56
N GLY A 79 5.26 -7.78 16.89
CA GLY A 79 4.18 -7.21 17.69
C GLY A 79 3.99 -5.72 17.42
N LYS A 80 5.08 -4.96 17.27
CA LYS A 80 5.03 -3.54 16.90
C LYS A 80 4.54 -3.33 15.48
N ARG A 81 4.93 -4.19 14.54
CA ARG A 81 4.42 -4.18 13.16
C ARG A 81 2.90 -4.39 13.14
N LYS A 82 2.40 -5.35 13.91
CA LYS A 82 0.96 -5.60 14.05
C LYS A 82 0.24 -4.38 14.61
N ILE A 83 0.76 -3.76 15.66
CA ILE A 83 0.19 -2.54 16.24
C ILE A 83 0.14 -1.40 15.21
N LEU A 84 1.21 -1.19 14.43
CA LEU A 84 1.22 -0.18 13.38
C LEU A 84 0.13 -0.44 12.34
N ASN A 85 -0.02 -1.69 11.90
CA ASN A 85 -1.07 -2.08 10.97
C ASN A 85 -2.48 -1.84 11.54
N GLU A 86 -2.71 -2.17 12.81
CA GLU A 86 -3.98 -1.90 13.52
C GLU A 86 -4.30 -0.40 13.64
N ILE A 87 -3.28 0.46 13.66
CA ILE A 87 -3.44 1.92 13.64
C ILE A 87 -3.77 2.42 12.23
N VAL A 88 -3.10 1.92 11.21
CA VAL A 88 -3.14 2.47 9.85
C VAL A 88 -4.28 1.89 9.02
N HIS A 89 -4.55 0.59 9.10
CA HIS A 89 -5.55 -0.07 8.24
C HIS A 89 -6.97 0.50 8.39
N PRO A 90 -7.54 0.70 9.60
CA PRO A 90 -8.91 1.18 9.72
C PRO A 90 -9.15 2.56 9.09
N PRO A 91 -8.30 3.59 9.33
CA PRO A 91 -8.46 4.88 8.66
C PRO A 91 -8.30 4.82 7.14
N VAL A 92 -7.37 3.97 6.64
CA VAL A 92 -7.18 3.77 5.20
C VAL A 92 -8.42 3.14 4.58
N LEU A 93 -8.97 2.08 5.19
CA LEU A 93 -10.19 1.42 4.72
C LEU A 93 -11.40 2.35 4.75
N ASP A 94 -11.55 3.15 5.79
CA ASP A 94 -12.63 4.15 5.87
C ASP A 94 -12.51 5.20 4.76
N TYR A 95 -11.29 5.67 4.51
CA TYR A 95 -11.04 6.57 3.38
C TYR A 95 -11.43 5.93 2.04
N VAL A 96 -10.98 4.69 1.79
CA VAL A 96 -11.26 3.97 0.54
C VAL A 96 -12.77 3.75 0.36
N LYS A 97 -13.49 3.36 1.40
CA LYS A 97 -14.96 3.22 1.36
C LYS A 97 -15.66 4.51 0.93
N LYS A 98 -15.26 5.62 1.52
CA LYS A 98 -15.81 6.95 1.19
C LYS A 98 -15.47 7.38 -0.24
N ASP A 99 -14.24 7.07 -0.68
CA ASP A 99 -13.80 7.38 -2.05
C ASP A 99 -14.55 6.54 -3.10
N ILE A 100 -14.77 5.25 -2.84
CA ILE A 100 -15.59 4.38 -3.68
C ILE A 100 -17.00 4.96 -3.86
N GLU A 101 -17.66 5.35 -2.78
CA GLU A 101 -19.00 5.94 -2.86
C GLU A 101 -19.01 7.28 -3.60
N LYS A 102 -17.98 8.10 -3.41
CA LYS A 102 -17.80 9.35 -4.15
C LYS A 102 -17.69 9.09 -5.66
N ARG A 103 -16.79 8.18 -6.08
CA ARG A 103 -16.57 7.85 -7.50
C ARG A 103 -17.80 7.22 -8.14
N LYS A 104 -18.55 6.43 -7.37
CA LYS A 104 -19.84 5.88 -7.81
C LYS A 104 -20.85 6.97 -8.12
N LYS A 105 -20.97 7.97 -7.24
CA LYS A 105 -21.86 9.14 -7.46
C LYS A 105 -21.41 9.99 -8.67
N GLU A 106 -20.11 10.06 -8.94
CA GLU A 106 -19.55 10.74 -10.12
C GLU A 106 -19.78 9.94 -11.43
N GLY A 107 -20.44 8.78 -11.38
CA GLY A 107 -20.76 7.95 -12.54
C GLY A 107 -19.60 7.11 -13.06
N ARG A 108 -18.52 6.93 -12.30
CA ARG A 108 -17.41 6.04 -12.68
C ARG A 108 -17.89 4.61 -12.84
N LYS A 109 -17.35 3.90 -13.85
CA LYS A 109 -17.71 2.51 -14.14
C LYS A 109 -16.80 1.49 -13.48
N LEU A 110 -15.52 1.85 -13.32
CA LEU A 110 -14.48 0.98 -12.78
C LEU A 110 -13.65 1.73 -11.74
N TYR A 111 -13.54 1.15 -10.56
CA TYR A 111 -12.64 1.55 -9.49
C TYR A 111 -11.58 0.46 -9.32
N VAL A 112 -10.32 0.81 -9.32
CA VAL A 112 -9.20 -0.12 -9.13
C VAL A 112 -8.55 0.19 -7.78
N LEU A 113 -8.55 -0.79 -6.89
CA LEU A 113 -7.90 -0.72 -5.59
C LEU A 113 -6.61 -1.52 -5.63
N GLU A 114 -5.47 -0.85 -5.49
CA GLU A 114 -4.16 -1.51 -5.49
C GLU A 114 -3.55 -1.52 -4.09
N SER A 115 -3.08 -2.70 -3.69
CA SER A 115 -2.24 -2.87 -2.50
C SER A 115 -1.42 -4.16 -2.61
N ALA A 116 -0.19 -4.14 -2.11
CA ALA A 116 0.61 -5.34 -1.97
C ALA A 116 0.02 -6.31 -0.92
N LEU A 117 -0.70 -5.78 0.08
CA LEU A 117 -1.30 -6.52 1.20
C LEU A 117 -2.83 -6.56 1.14
N LEU A 118 -3.40 -6.60 -0.07
CA LEU A 118 -4.84 -6.54 -0.27
C LEU A 118 -5.60 -7.67 0.42
N ALA A 119 -5.00 -8.86 0.53
CA ALA A 119 -5.58 -10.01 1.23
C ALA A 119 -5.70 -9.77 2.75
N GLU A 120 -4.80 -8.96 3.33
CA GLU A 120 -4.83 -8.62 4.76
C GLU A 120 -5.82 -7.50 5.07
N ALA A 121 -5.99 -6.56 4.15
CA ALA A 121 -6.87 -5.40 4.35
C ALA A 121 -7.44 -4.91 3.02
N GLY A 122 -8.75 -4.94 2.88
CA GLY A 122 -9.48 -4.33 1.76
C GLY A 122 -10.06 -5.30 0.73
N GLN A 123 -9.77 -6.60 0.83
CA GLN A 123 -10.34 -7.60 -0.10
C GLN A 123 -11.87 -7.60 -0.11
N GLU A 124 -12.50 -7.31 1.02
CA GLU A 124 -13.96 -7.26 1.18
C GLU A 124 -14.59 -6.09 0.43
N LEU A 125 -13.81 -5.13 -0.01
CA LEU A 125 -14.26 -4.00 -0.82
C LEU A 125 -14.29 -4.30 -2.33
N CYS A 126 -13.69 -5.42 -2.74
CA CYS A 126 -13.47 -5.77 -4.14
C CYS A 126 -14.51 -6.77 -4.65
N ASP A 127 -15.07 -6.53 -5.84
CA ASP A 127 -15.90 -7.51 -6.56
C ASP A 127 -15.05 -8.67 -7.09
N LYS A 128 -13.81 -8.38 -7.49
CA LYS A 128 -12.80 -9.35 -7.96
C LYS A 128 -11.41 -8.88 -7.59
N ILE A 129 -10.48 -9.83 -7.46
CA ILE A 129 -9.07 -9.54 -7.21
C ILE A 129 -8.22 -10.20 -8.30
N TRP A 130 -7.29 -9.44 -8.86
CA TRP A 130 -6.25 -9.93 -9.76
C TRP A 130 -4.92 -9.95 -9.04
N TYR A 131 -4.29 -11.11 -9.03
CA TYR A 131 -2.92 -11.27 -8.59
C TYR A 131 -1.98 -11.15 -9.78
N ILE A 132 -1.16 -10.11 -9.79
CA ILE A 132 -0.18 -9.89 -10.86
C ILE A 132 1.10 -10.65 -10.49
N TYR A 133 1.32 -11.73 -11.23
CA TYR A 133 2.47 -12.60 -11.05
C TYR A 133 3.53 -12.35 -12.14
N THR A 134 4.77 -12.39 -11.74
CA THR A 134 5.94 -12.40 -12.63
C THR A 134 7.01 -13.27 -12.00
N GLU A 135 7.67 -14.09 -12.78
CA GLU A 135 8.74 -14.97 -12.32
C GLU A 135 9.84 -14.19 -11.58
N GLU A 136 10.42 -14.82 -10.56
CA GLU A 136 11.38 -14.19 -9.64
C GLU A 136 12.61 -13.62 -10.36
N ASN A 137 13.16 -14.35 -11.33
CA ASN A 137 14.30 -13.91 -12.12
C ASN A 137 13.99 -12.65 -12.94
N VAL A 138 12.80 -12.54 -13.53
CA VAL A 138 12.35 -11.37 -14.28
C VAL A 138 12.14 -10.18 -13.35
N ARG A 139 11.53 -10.41 -12.19
CA ARG A 139 11.35 -9.38 -11.14
C ARG A 139 12.70 -8.84 -10.68
N ARG A 140 13.67 -9.71 -10.41
CA ARG A 140 15.02 -9.33 -10.00
C ARG A 140 15.68 -8.41 -11.03
N ILE A 141 15.67 -8.80 -12.30
CA ILE A 141 16.27 -8.02 -13.38
C ILE A 141 15.60 -6.63 -13.50
N ARG A 142 14.28 -6.57 -13.40
CA ARG A 142 13.52 -5.30 -13.45
C ARG A 142 13.89 -4.38 -12.30
N LEU A 143 14.01 -4.90 -11.09
CA LEU A 143 14.34 -4.14 -9.89
C LEU A 143 15.78 -3.64 -9.90
N GLU A 144 16.73 -4.46 -10.33
CA GLU A 144 18.12 -4.07 -10.50
C GLU A 144 18.26 -2.93 -11.51
N ARG A 145 17.53 -3.00 -12.64
CA ARG A 145 17.54 -1.94 -13.67
C ARG A 145 16.86 -0.65 -13.22
N SER A 146 15.76 -0.74 -12.49
CA SER A 146 14.94 0.45 -12.16
C SER A 146 15.40 1.20 -10.93
N ARG A 147 16.06 0.53 -9.97
CA ARG A 147 16.37 1.09 -8.65
C ARG A 147 17.84 1.06 -8.27
N ALA A 148 18.70 0.42 -9.03
CA ALA A 148 20.10 0.13 -8.69
C ALA A 148 20.26 -0.50 -7.28
N VAL A 149 19.23 -1.25 -6.83
CA VAL A 149 19.16 -1.87 -5.50
C VAL A 149 19.29 -3.38 -5.64
N SER A 150 20.18 -3.97 -4.85
CA SER A 150 20.32 -5.41 -4.78
C SER A 150 19.03 -6.11 -4.36
N TYR A 151 18.64 -7.15 -5.08
CA TYR A 151 17.45 -7.97 -4.80
C TYR A 151 17.42 -8.56 -3.38
N THR A 152 18.58 -8.81 -2.80
CA THR A 152 18.73 -9.28 -1.42
C THR A 152 18.11 -8.32 -0.39
N HIS A 153 18.15 -7.02 -0.63
CA HIS A 153 17.53 -6.01 0.25
C HIS A 153 16.00 -5.99 0.14
N LEU A 154 15.45 -6.44 -0.98
CA LEU A 154 14.00 -6.44 -1.22
C LEU A 154 13.33 -7.70 -0.69
N ARG A 155 14.04 -8.83 -0.64
CA ARG A 155 13.56 -10.09 -0.05
C ARG A 155 13.27 -9.99 1.44
N ALA A 156 13.95 -9.09 2.14
CA ALA A 156 13.71 -8.81 3.56
C ALA A 156 12.34 -8.15 3.84
N HIS A 157 11.67 -7.62 2.79
CA HIS A 157 10.35 -6.99 2.87
C HIS A 157 9.22 -7.84 2.30
N GLU A 158 9.53 -8.98 1.70
CA GLU A 158 8.54 -9.96 1.26
C GLU A 158 8.35 -10.98 2.39
N THR A 159 7.23 -10.93 3.07
CA THR A 159 6.85 -11.98 4.03
C THR A 159 6.71 -13.32 3.33
N PRO A 160 7.08 -14.46 3.99
CA PRO A 160 7.05 -15.80 3.38
C PRO A 160 5.65 -16.33 3.03
N GLU A 161 4.60 -15.54 3.11
CA GLU A 161 3.20 -15.98 3.06
C GLU A 161 2.62 -16.08 1.64
N HIS A 162 3.46 -16.12 0.60
CA HIS A 162 3.01 -16.33 -0.78
C HIS A 162 3.56 -17.65 -1.37
N LEU A 163 3.53 -18.74 -0.58
CA LEU A 163 3.58 -20.11 -1.08
C LEU A 163 2.22 -20.77 -0.92
#